data_7b93c6711f6241b34c80703bb4c0356e
#
_entry.id   7b93c6711f6241b34c80703bb4c0356e
#
_cell.length_a   1.000
_cell.length_b   1.000
_cell.length_c   1.000
_cell.angle_alpha   90.00
_cell.angle_beta   90.00
_cell.angle_gamma   90.00
#
_symmetry.space_group_name_H-M   'P 1'
#
loop_
_entity.id
_entity.type
_entity.pdbx_description
1 polymer ?
#
loop_
_entity_poly.entity_id
_entity_poly.type
_entity_poly.pdbx_seq_one_letter_code
_entity_poly.pdbx_strand_id
1 'polypeptide(L)'
;LQRIWHGMGNDRALWCEGPVWMGDWGSLVWSDIPNHRTLRWIEDDGHVSVFQTDSGYSNGHTRDNQGRLIAMEHDTRRVRRREYDGTWTVLVDNFEGKKLNAPNDAAVHSDGSIWFTDPGYGILGPYEGHKAEFELPTRVYRIDPSGKTTVAVEGPMRRPNGICFSPDFKRCYVVDTGATDGPQYPANIIVFDVANNALRGGKVFADFKPGFTDGIRCDTDGNVWCGWGWGGVDTNGVRVHAPSGDLLAFLHTPEVIANLCFGGTKRNRLFMTGSTSIYALYVNAVGAALS
;
A
#
# COMPACT_ATOMS: atom_id res chain seq x y z
N LEU A 1 18.90 4.31 -10.33
CA LEU A 1 17.54 3.81 -10.57
C LEU A 1 17.60 2.76 -11.68
N GLN A 2 17.12 1.56 -11.43
CA GLN A 2 17.03 0.45 -12.38
C GLN A 2 15.54 0.14 -12.63
N ARG A 3 15.11 0.08 -13.90
CA ARG A 3 13.82 -0.51 -14.24
C ARG A 3 14.03 -2.03 -14.38
N ILE A 4 13.48 -2.80 -13.44
CA ILE A 4 13.63 -4.26 -13.41
C ILE A 4 12.56 -5.00 -14.18
N TRP A 5 11.44 -4.35 -14.46
CA TRP A 5 10.39 -4.87 -15.31
C TRP A 5 9.57 -3.75 -15.95
N HIS A 6 9.03 -4.05 -17.13
CA HIS A 6 8.10 -3.19 -17.84
C HIS A 6 7.13 -4.06 -18.63
N GLY A 7 5.85 -3.89 -18.35
CA GLY A 7 4.81 -4.60 -19.09
C GLY A 7 4.65 -4.02 -20.49
N MET A 8 4.98 -4.78 -21.53
CA MET A 8 4.85 -4.39 -22.94
C MET A 8 4.16 -5.48 -23.77
N GLY A 9 3.63 -5.10 -24.94
CA GLY A 9 3.01 -6.04 -25.87
C GLY A 9 1.73 -6.66 -25.33
N ASN A 10 1.59 -7.97 -25.48
CA ASN A 10 0.43 -8.73 -24.99
C ASN A 10 0.37 -8.84 -23.46
N ASP A 11 1.50 -8.59 -22.77
CA ASP A 11 1.61 -8.60 -21.31
C ASP A 11 1.61 -7.20 -20.70
N ARG A 12 1.02 -6.23 -21.41
CA ARG A 12 1.00 -4.84 -20.98
C ARG A 12 0.41 -4.70 -19.59
N ALA A 13 1.20 -4.17 -18.64
CA ALA A 13 0.70 -3.68 -17.38
C ALA A 13 -0.09 -2.40 -17.59
N LEU A 14 -1.15 -2.24 -16.80
CA LEU A 14 -2.01 -1.05 -16.86
C LEU A 14 -1.85 -0.18 -15.61
N TRP A 15 -1.76 -0.82 -14.44
CA TRP A 15 -1.55 -0.14 -13.18
C TRP A 15 -0.89 -1.05 -12.15
N CYS A 16 0.42 -0.87 -11.95
CA CYS A 16 1.20 -1.64 -10.98
C CYS A 16 1.05 -1.02 -9.59
N GLU A 17 0.69 -1.86 -8.60
CA GLU A 17 0.42 -1.47 -7.23
C GLU A 17 0.82 -2.53 -6.22
N GLY A 18 0.78 -2.17 -4.92
CA GLY A 18 0.88 -3.08 -3.80
C GLY A 18 2.13 -3.95 -3.76
N PRO A 19 3.34 -3.39 -3.91
CA PRO A 19 4.55 -4.20 -3.90
C PRO A 19 4.83 -4.71 -2.49
N VAL A 20 5.19 -6.00 -2.38
CA VAL A 20 5.65 -6.61 -1.14
C VAL A 20 6.84 -7.53 -1.41
N TRP A 21 7.86 -7.40 -0.58
CA TRP A 21 9.01 -8.30 -0.63
C TRP A 21 8.77 -9.54 0.22
N MET A 22 8.76 -10.70 -0.44
CA MET A 22 8.64 -12.02 0.18
C MET A 22 10.04 -12.60 0.39
N GLY A 23 10.67 -12.27 1.52
CA GLY A 23 12.07 -12.63 1.80
C GLY A 23 12.34 -14.13 1.76
N ASP A 24 11.40 -14.94 2.27
CA ASP A 24 11.53 -16.41 2.26
C ASP A 24 11.46 -17.01 0.85
N TRP A 25 10.94 -16.25 -0.12
CA TRP A 25 10.85 -16.66 -1.53
C TRP A 25 11.90 -15.98 -2.42
N GLY A 26 12.68 -15.02 -1.87
CA GLY A 26 13.59 -14.19 -2.66
C GLY A 26 12.85 -13.44 -3.78
N SER A 27 11.65 -12.97 -3.54
CA SER A 27 10.76 -12.51 -4.60
C SER A 27 10.01 -11.23 -4.22
N LEU A 28 9.81 -10.37 -5.22
CA LEU A 28 8.86 -9.25 -5.16
C LEU A 28 7.52 -9.71 -5.75
N VAL A 29 6.44 -9.42 -5.03
CA VAL A 29 5.06 -9.63 -5.50
C VAL A 29 4.39 -8.27 -5.63
N TRP A 30 3.57 -8.06 -6.66
CA TRP A 30 2.79 -6.84 -6.86
C TRP A 30 1.52 -7.09 -7.66
N SER A 31 0.57 -6.18 -7.58
CA SER A 31 -0.66 -6.19 -8.38
C SER A 31 -0.47 -5.48 -9.72
N ASP A 32 -1.11 -6.01 -10.74
CA ASP A 32 -1.47 -5.32 -11.97
C ASP A 32 -3.01 -5.28 -12.00
N ILE A 33 -3.56 -4.24 -11.33
CA ILE A 33 -4.95 -4.22 -10.87
C ILE A 33 -5.94 -4.39 -12.04
N PRO A 34 -5.88 -3.55 -13.11
CA PRO A 34 -6.89 -3.64 -14.17
C PRO A 34 -6.81 -4.92 -15.00
N ASN A 35 -5.66 -5.59 -15.00
CA ASN A 35 -5.48 -6.90 -15.61
C ASN A 35 -5.89 -8.06 -14.69
N HIS A 36 -6.43 -7.75 -13.51
CA HIS A 36 -6.97 -8.73 -12.57
C HIS A 36 -5.96 -9.84 -12.22
N ARG A 37 -4.67 -9.47 -12.05
CA ARG A 37 -3.59 -10.41 -11.79
C ARG A 37 -2.59 -9.87 -10.77
N THR A 38 -1.91 -10.79 -10.11
CA THR A 38 -0.73 -10.54 -9.29
C THR A 38 0.49 -11.11 -9.99
N LEU A 39 1.57 -10.37 -10.03
CA LEU A 39 2.83 -10.72 -10.66
C LEU A 39 3.90 -10.98 -9.60
N ARG A 40 4.92 -11.76 -9.96
CA ARG A 40 6.08 -12.07 -9.12
C ARG A 40 7.36 -11.94 -9.92
N TRP A 41 8.33 -11.18 -9.39
CA TRP A 41 9.71 -11.15 -9.86
C TRP A 41 10.60 -11.93 -8.90
N ILE A 42 11.47 -12.79 -9.44
CA ILE A 42 12.42 -13.62 -8.70
C ILE A 42 13.79 -12.95 -8.76
N GLU A 43 14.45 -12.75 -7.59
CA GLU A 43 15.70 -12.00 -7.51
C GLU A 43 16.87 -12.76 -8.17
N ASP A 44 16.90 -14.08 -8.07
CA ASP A 44 18.04 -14.91 -8.50
C ASP A 44 18.26 -14.87 -10.03
N ASP A 45 17.19 -14.85 -10.81
CA ASP A 45 17.27 -14.91 -12.27
C ASP A 45 16.59 -13.72 -12.99
N GLY A 46 15.93 -12.85 -12.25
CA GLY A 46 15.18 -11.69 -12.78
C GLY A 46 13.90 -12.07 -13.53
N HIS A 47 13.47 -13.34 -13.43
CA HIS A 47 12.25 -13.79 -14.11
C HIS A 47 11.00 -13.19 -13.52
N VAL A 48 10.06 -12.78 -14.40
CA VAL A 48 8.72 -12.33 -14.00
C VAL A 48 7.69 -13.35 -14.47
N SER A 49 6.80 -13.73 -13.58
CA SER A 49 5.70 -14.65 -13.87
C SER A 49 4.38 -14.15 -13.27
N VAL A 50 3.28 -14.62 -13.82
CA VAL A 50 1.97 -14.47 -13.18
C VAL A 50 1.97 -15.34 -11.93
N PHE A 51 1.83 -14.71 -10.77
CA PHE A 51 1.74 -15.38 -9.48
C PHE A 51 0.31 -15.87 -9.20
N GLN A 52 -0.67 -15.04 -9.56
CA GLN A 52 -2.09 -15.34 -9.41
C GLN A 52 -2.89 -14.68 -10.53
N THR A 53 -3.75 -15.45 -11.18
CA THR A 53 -4.87 -14.97 -12.01
C THR A 53 -6.09 -14.80 -11.12
N ASP A 54 -7.10 -14.07 -11.60
CA ASP A 54 -8.35 -13.84 -10.86
C ASP A 54 -8.09 -13.35 -9.43
N SER A 55 -7.23 -12.31 -9.34
CA SER A 55 -6.76 -11.77 -8.06
C SER A 55 -7.83 -10.99 -7.27
N GLY A 56 -9.07 -10.90 -7.75
CA GLY A 56 -10.11 -10.09 -7.14
C GLY A 56 -9.85 -8.58 -7.28
N TYR A 57 -9.11 -8.18 -8.32
CA TYR A 57 -8.57 -6.83 -8.48
C TYR A 57 -7.78 -6.40 -7.24
N SER A 58 -6.87 -7.28 -6.76
CA SER A 58 -6.05 -6.94 -5.60
C SER A 58 -5.25 -5.66 -5.85
N ASN A 59 -5.15 -4.84 -4.82
CA ASN A 59 -4.34 -3.63 -4.79
C ASN A 59 -3.13 -3.85 -3.87
N GLY A 60 -3.17 -3.41 -2.62
CA GLY A 60 -2.09 -3.52 -1.67
C GLY A 60 -1.78 -4.94 -1.23
N HIS A 61 -0.52 -5.19 -0.94
CA HIS A 61 -0.08 -6.41 -0.26
C HIS A 61 0.79 -6.05 0.93
N THR A 62 0.78 -6.93 1.93
CA THR A 62 1.70 -6.91 3.05
C THR A 62 1.98 -8.34 3.52
N ARG A 63 2.81 -8.50 4.55
CA ARG A 63 3.05 -9.80 5.20
C ARG A 63 2.67 -9.76 6.66
N ASP A 64 2.11 -10.85 7.17
CA ASP A 64 1.96 -10.98 8.61
C ASP A 64 3.31 -11.32 9.30
N ASN A 65 3.29 -11.34 10.63
CA ASN A 65 4.49 -11.63 11.43
C ASN A 65 5.04 -13.06 11.24
N GLN A 66 4.28 -13.93 10.56
CA GLN A 66 4.70 -15.28 10.17
C GLN A 66 5.20 -15.32 8.71
N GLY A 67 5.26 -14.19 8.01
CA GLY A 67 5.71 -14.12 6.61
C GLY A 67 4.66 -14.50 5.57
N ARG A 68 3.38 -14.70 5.96
CA ARG A 68 2.31 -15.03 5.02
C ARG A 68 1.81 -13.78 4.28
N LEU A 69 1.56 -13.93 2.99
CA LEU A 69 1.06 -12.86 2.14
C LEU A 69 -0.38 -12.48 2.51
N ILE A 70 -0.62 -11.18 2.66
CA ILE A 70 -1.95 -10.58 2.84
C ILE A 70 -2.26 -9.74 1.61
N ALA A 71 -3.46 -9.84 1.06
CA ALA A 71 -3.92 -9.12 -0.13
C ALA A 71 -5.22 -8.35 0.18
N MET A 72 -5.25 -7.09 -0.27
CA MET A 72 -6.42 -6.22 -0.28
C MET A 72 -7.12 -6.38 -1.64
N GLU A 73 -8.36 -6.88 -1.66
CA GLU A 73 -9.09 -7.12 -2.90
C GLU A 73 -10.21 -6.11 -3.08
N HIS A 74 -10.17 -5.41 -4.20
CA HIS A 74 -11.12 -4.36 -4.53
C HIS A 74 -12.51 -4.93 -4.89
N ASP A 75 -12.56 -5.81 -5.89
CA ASP A 75 -13.83 -6.29 -6.45
C ASP A 75 -14.58 -7.24 -5.52
N THR A 76 -13.85 -8.13 -4.89
CA THR A 76 -14.40 -9.06 -3.89
C THR A 76 -14.61 -8.40 -2.53
N ARG A 77 -14.13 -7.14 -2.35
CA ARG A 77 -14.36 -6.26 -1.19
C ARG A 77 -13.94 -6.93 0.12
N ARG A 78 -12.71 -7.50 0.13
CA ARG A 78 -12.23 -8.29 1.27
C ARG A 78 -10.72 -8.21 1.46
N VAL A 79 -10.27 -8.63 2.66
CA VAL A 79 -8.86 -8.86 2.97
C VAL A 79 -8.65 -10.37 3.09
N ARG A 80 -7.65 -10.90 2.38
CA ARG A 80 -7.30 -12.33 2.41
C ARG A 80 -5.86 -12.54 2.84
N ARG A 81 -5.58 -13.74 3.34
CA ARG A 81 -4.23 -14.21 3.66
C ARG A 81 -3.96 -15.52 2.94
N ARG A 82 -2.79 -15.62 2.31
CA ARG A 82 -2.31 -16.85 1.71
C ARG A 82 -1.62 -17.70 2.76
N GLU A 83 -2.14 -18.90 2.98
CA GLU A 83 -1.59 -19.86 3.92
C GLU A 83 -0.36 -20.59 3.33
N TYR A 84 0.41 -21.28 4.17
CA TYR A 84 1.64 -21.98 3.74
C TYR A 84 1.35 -23.12 2.74
N ASP A 85 0.19 -23.74 2.79
CA ASP A 85 -0.25 -24.77 1.84
C ASP A 85 -0.72 -24.20 0.49
N GLY A 86 -0.71 -22.85 0.36
CA GLY A 86 -1.14 -22.15 -0.84
C GLY A 86 -2.63 -21.80 -0.89
N THR A 87 -3.42 -22.22 0.07
CA THR A 87 -4.84 -21.83 0.17
C THR A 87 -4.98 -20.37 0.63
N TRP A 88 -6.19 -19.83 0.45
CA TRP A 88 -6.50 -18.46 0.85
C TRP A 88 -7.57 -18.44 1.94
N THR A 89 -7.29 -17.76 3.03
CA THR A 89 -8.23 -17.50 4.13
C THR A 89 -8.76 -16.08 4.02
N VAL A 90 -10.09 -15.92 4.00
CA VAL A 90 -10.72 -14.60 4.13
C VAL A 90 -10.58 -14.15 5.59
N LEU A 91 -9.94 -13.01 5.80
CA LEU A 91 -9.77 -12.42 7.14
C LEU A 91 -10.95 -11.52 7.49
N VAL A 92 -11.44 -10.75 6.53
CA VAL A 92 -12.63 -9.90 6.67
C VAL A 92 -13.18 -9.56 5.28
N ASP A 93 -14.50 -9.55 5.14
CA ASP A 93 -15.26 -9.16 3.94
C ASP A 93 -16.42 -8.22 4.26
N ASN A 94 -16.72 -8.03 5.53
CA ASN A 94 -17.81 -7.16 5.99
C ASN A 94 -17.49 -6.53 7.35
N PHE A 95 -18.17 -5.45 7.65
CA PHE A 95 -18.16 -4.82 8.96
C PHE A 95 -19.60 -4.48 9.37
N GLU A 96 -20.03 -4.99 10.53
CA GLU A 96 -21.42 -4.81 11.04
C GLU A 96 -22.49 -5.25 10.02
N GLY A 97 -22.24 -6.34 9.29
CA GLY A 97 -23.16 -6.91 8.31
C GLY A 97 -23.21 -6.17 6.96
N LYS A 98 -22.40 -5.14 6.76
CA LYS A 98 -22.25 -4.40 5.51
C LYS A 98 -20.93 -4.77 4.84
N LYS A 99 -20.90 -4.82 3.51
CA LYS A 99 -19.67 -5.05 2.76
C LYS A 99 -18.68 -3.93 2.97
N LEU A 100 -17.39 -4.26 3.04
CA LEU A 100 -16.32 -3.27 2.90
C LEU A 100 -16.45 -2.52 1.58
N ASN A 101 -15.87 -1.34 1.45
CA ASN A 101 -15.95 -0.60 0.18
C ASN A 101 -15.01 -1.23 -0.86
N ALA A 102 -13.71 -1.06 -0.71
CA ALA A 102 -12.67 -1.70 -1.50
C ALA A 102 -11.35 -1.52 -0.74
N PRO A 103 -10.94 -2.51 0.09
CA PRO A 103 -9.69 -2.45 0.84
C PRO A 103 -8.49 -2.16 -0.08
N ASN A 104 -7.62 -1.23 0.33
CA ASN A 104 -6.59 -0.68 -0.55
C ASN A 104 -5.16 -1.04 -0.10
N ASP A 105 -4.67 -0.56 1.03
CA ASP A 105 -3.34 -0.87 1.54
C ASP A 105 -3.40 -1.30 3.01
N ALA A 106 -2.34 -1.94 3.51
CA ALA A 106 -2.30 -2.44 4.87
C ALA A 106 -0.90 -2.43 5.48
N ALA A 107 -0.86 -2.30 6.80
CA ALA A 107 0.34 -2.48 7.61
C ALA A 107 0.07 -3.43 8.76
N VAL A 108 1.08 -4.23 9.12
CA VAL A 108 1.00 -5.18 10.23
C VAL A 108 1.74 -4.61 11.43
N HIS A 109 1.06 -4.56 12.58
CA HIS A 109 1.62 -4.10 13.83
C HIS A 109 2.38 -5.23 14.56
N SER A 110 3.28 -4.89 15.47
CA SER A 110 4.09 -5.86 16.20
C SER A 110 3.29 -6.87 17.03
N ASP A 111 2.06 -6.51 17.44
CA ASP A 111 1.13 -7.41 18.14
C ASP A 111 0.44 -8.43 17.21
N GLY A 112 0.72 -8.39 15.90
CA GLY A 112 0.11 -9.25 14.88
C GLY A 112 -1.21 -8.73 14.32
N SER A 113 -1.72 -7.58 14.78
CA SER A 113 -2.90 -6.97 14.19
C SER A 113 -2.61 -6.38 12.82
N ILE A 114 -3.60 -6.47 11.93
CA ILE A 114 -3.55 -5.96 10.56
C ILE A 114 -4.39 -4.70 10.50
N TRP A 115 -3.80 -3.60 10.05
CA TRP A 115 -4.48 -2.33 9.90
C TRP A 115 -4.57 -2.01 8.42
N PHE A 116 -5.77 -1.73 7.92
CA PHE A 116 -6.00 -1.53 6.49
C PHE A 116 -6.91 -0.35 6.21
N THR A 117 -6.74 0.23 5.04
CA THR A 117 -7.50 1.37 4.53
C THR A 117 -8.59 0.90 3.57
N ASP A 118 -9.75 1.58 3.59
CA ASP A 118 -10.93 1.23 2.78
C ASP A 118 -11.51 2.47 2.09
N PRO A 119 -10.80 3.04 1.08
CA PRO A 119 -11.19 4.26 0.38
C PRO A 119 -12.31 4.07 -0.65
N GLY A 120 -12.47 2.83 -1.18
CA GLY A 120 -13.49 2.50 -2.14
C GLY A 120 -13.15 2.75 -3.60
N TYR A 121 -11.88 2.85 -4.00
CA TYR A 121 -11.49 3.05 -5.40
C TYR A 121 -12.00 1.94 -6.31
N GLY A 122 -11.93 0.69 -5.88
CA GLY A 122 -12.35 -0.47 -6.65
C GLY A 122 -13.85 -0.55 -6.95
N ILE A 123 -14.69 0.30 -6.32
CA ILE A 123 -16.14 0.34 -6.59
C ILE A 123 -16.58 1.63 -7.32
N LEU A 124 -15.64 2.46 -7.78
CA LEU A 124 -15.98 3.68 -8.52
C LEU A 124 -16.30 3.42 -10.00
N GLY A 125 -15.71 2.38 -10.58
CA GLY A 125 -15.86 2.08 -12.00
C GLY A 125 -15.18 0.77 -12.39
N PRO A 126 -15.06 0.49 -13.71
CA PRO A 126 -14.56 -0.80 -14.21
C PRO A 126 -13.03 -0.89 -14.32
N TYR A 127 -12.27 0.11 -13.88
CA TYR A 127 -10.82 0.13 -14.06
C TYR A 127 -10.09 -0.71 -13.01
N GLU A 128 -10.51 -0.60 -11.75
CA GLU A 128 -9.89 -1.31 -10.61
C GLU A 128 -10.85 -2.29 -9.92
N GLY A 129 -11.97 -2.63 -10.57
CA GLY A 129 -13.00 -3.48 -10.03
C GLY A 129 -14.31 -3.28 -10.76
N HIS A 130 -15.42 -3.32 -10.07
CA HIS A 130 -16.76 -3.08 -10.63
C HIS A 130 -17.53 -2.07 -9.80
N LYS A 131 -18.30 -1.20 -10.49
CA LYS A 131 -19.10 -0.18 -9.83
C LYS A 131 -20.07 -0.80 -8.83
N ALA A 132 -20.04 -0.29 -7.59
CA ALA A 132 -20.95 -0.67 -6.52
C ALA A 132 -21.25 0.53 -5.62
N GLU A 133 -22.25 0.40 -4.75
CA GLU A 133 -22.60 1.43 -3.77
C GLU A 133 -21.71 1.33 -2.52
N PHE A 134 -21.43 2.49 -1.93
CA PHE A 134 -20.79 2.59 -0.62
C PHE A 134 -21.76 2.19 0.47
N GLU A 135 -21.52 1.08 1.14
CA GLU A 135 -22.33 0.63 2.28
C GLU A 135 -21.78 1.16 3.62
N LEU A 136 -20.50 1.49 3.64
CA LEU A 136 -19.78 2.01 4.81
C LEU A 136 -19.11 3.35 4.48
N PRO A 137 -18.87 4.22 5.47
CA PRO A 137 -17.94 5.34 5.28
C PRO A 137 -16.54 4.85 4.96
N THR A 138 -15.78 5.67 4.21
CA THR A 138 -14.34 5.43 4.00
C THR A 138 -13.60 5.50 5.35
N ARG A 139 -12.78 4.49 5.67
CA ARG A 139 -12.19 4.31 7.02
C ARG A 139 -10.86 3.60 6.98
N VAL A 140 -10.20 3.64 8.12
CA VAL A 140 -9.13 2.72 8.49
C VAL A 140 -9.70 1.72 9.49
N TYR A 141 -9.46 0.43 9.23
CA TYR A 141 -9.89 -0.69 10.08
C TYR A 141 -8.70 -1.40 10.70
N ARG A 142 -8.94 -2.11 11.79
CA ARG A 142 -7.99 -3.00 12.46
C ARG A 142 -8.61 -4.38 12.63
N ILE A 143 -7.93 -5.41 12.15
CA ILE A 143 -8.21 -6.82 12.45
C ILE A 143 -7.25 -7.22 13.57
N ASP A 144 -7.76 -7.61 14.71
CA ASP A 144 -6.93 -8.09 15.81
C ASP A 144 -6.47 -9.55 15.60
N PRO A 145 -5.52 -10.08 16.41
CA PRO A 145 -5.06 -11.45 16.27
C PRO A 145 -6.14 -12.53 16.48
N SER A 146 -7.29 -12.18 17.08
CA SER A 146 -8.44 -13.07 17.18
C SER A 146 -9.35 -13.09 15.96
N GLY A 147 -9.09 -12.20 14.99
CA GLY A 147 -9.91 -11.98 13.78
C GLY A 147 -11.03 -10.95 13.94
N LYS A 148 -11.14 -10.30 15.11
CA LYS A 148 -12.14 -9.26 15.33
C LYS A 148 -11.75 -7.97 14.61
N THR A 149 -12.66 -7.45 13.79
CA THR A 149 -12.49 -6.17 13.10
C THR A 149 -13.10 -5.02 13.89
N THR A 150 -12.39 -3.91 13.95
CA THR A 150 -12.81 -2.66 14.60
C THR A 150 -12.43 -1.46 13.75
N VAL A 151 -13.10 -0.33 13.94
CA VAL A 151 -12.70 0.96 13.35
C VAL A 151 -11.44 1.45 14.08
N ALA A 152 -10.39 1.74 13.31
CA ALA A 152 -9.10 2.14 13.85
C ALA A 152 -9.00 3.64 14.13
N VAL A 153 -9.67 4.49 13.33
CA VAL A 153 -9.67 5.95 13.49
C VAL A 153 -11.10 6.48 13.56
N GLU A 154 -11.35 7.32 14.54
CA GLU A 154 -12.59 8.08 14.62
C GLU A 154 -12.42 9.43 13.88
N GLY A 155 -13.34 9.71 12.99
CA GLY A 155 -13.36 10.94 12.19
C GLY A 155 -13.19 10.68 10.70
N PRO A 156 -13.58 11.65 9.88
CA PRO A 156 -13.60 11.47 8.45
C PRO A 156 -12.18 11.59 7.87
N MET A 157 -11.77 10.54 7.16
CA MET A 157 -10.75 10.63 6.11
C MET A 157 -11.47 10.53 4.77
N ARG A 158 -11.10 11.38 3.82
CA ARG A 158 -11.82 11.41 2.54
C ARG A 158 -11.54 10.17 1.71
N ARG A 159 -10.24 9.84 1.54
CA ARG A 159 -9.77 8.68 0.78
C ARG A 159 -8.51 8.11 1.47
N PRO A 160 -8.67 7.41 2.62
CA PRO A 160 -7.53 6.79 3.28
C PRO A 160 -6.87 5.78 2.34
N ASN A 161 -5.56 5.91 2.09
CA ASN A 161 -4.82 5.14 1.10
C ASN A 161 -3.60 4.47 1.74
N GLY A 162 -2.37 4.83 1.37
CA GLY A 162 -1.16 4.25 1.95
C GLY A 162 -1.12 4.34 3.48
N ILE A 163 -0.61 3.29 4.12
CA ILE A 163 -0.52 3.19 5.58
C ILE A 163 0.79 2.55 6.01
N CYS A 164 1.47 3.13 7.01
CA CYS A 164 2.63 2.49 7.64
C CYS A 164 2.77 2.89 9.11
N PHE A 165 3.51 2.08 9.87
CA PHE A 165 3.88 2.39 11.24
C PHE A 165 5.29 2.97 11.32
N SER A 166 5.54 3.80 12.35
CA SER A 166 6.91 4.11 12.78
C SER A 166 7.64 2.85 13.26
N PRO A 167 8.99 2.82 13.25
CA PRO A 167 9.75 1.64 13.65
C PRO A 167 9.46 1.13 15.07
N ASP A 168 9.04 2.03 15.97
CA ASP A 168 8.67 1.72 17.34
C ASP A 168 7.17 1.39 17.53
N PHE A 169 6.41 1.40 16.43
CA PHE A 169 4.95 1.18 16.39
C PHE A 169 4.10 2.14 17.23
N LYS A 170 4.66 3.25 17.68
CA LYS A 170 3.92 4.25 18.47
C LYS A 170 3.17 5.25 17.62
N ARG A 171 3.55 5.39 16.35
CA ARG A 171 2.89 6.25 15.37
C ARG A 171 2.41 5.44 14.18
N CYS A 172 1.32 5.90 13.59
CA CYS A 172 0.82 5.41 12.31
C CYS A 172 0.64 6.59 11.37
N TYR A 173 1.14 6.45 10.16
CA TYR A 173 0.98 7.40 9.07
C TYR A 173 -0.07 6.87 8.12
N VAL A 174 -1.06 7.70 7.78
CA VAL A 174 -2.12 7.36 6.82
C VAL A 174 -2.23 8.46 5.79
N VAL A 175 -2.18 8.09 4.54
CA VAL A 175 -2.37 9.01 3.41
C VAL A 175 -3.85 9.31 3.26
N ASP A 176 -4.22 10.57 3.02
CA ASP A 176 -5.53 10.96 2.51
C ASP A 176 -5.39 11.51 1.09
N THR A 177 -5.79 10.69 0.12
CA THR A 177 -5.81 11.04 -1.31
C THR A 177 -7.13 11.68 -1.74
N GLY A 178 -7.78 12.42 -0.85
CA GLY A 178 -9.05 13.09 -1.13
C GLY A 178 -9.04 13.99 -2.36
N ALA A 179 -7.86 14.52 -2.74
CA ALA A 179 -7.69 15.32 -3.96
C ALA A 179 -8.10 14.59 -5.26
N THR A 180 -8.21 13.25 -5.24
CA THR A 180 -8.78 12.48 -6.36
C THR A 180 -10.26 12.75 -6.59
N ASP A 181 -10.99 13.22 -5.58
CA ASP A 181 -12.39 13.65 -5.68
C ASP A 181 -12.52 15.14 -6.05
N GLY A 182 -11.41 15.88 -6.05
CA GLY A 182 -11.36 17.29 -6.42
C GLY A 182 -10.25 18.07 -5.68
N PRO A 183 -9.75 19.16 -6.28
CA PRO A 183 -8.55 19.88 -5.79
C PRO A 183 -8.75 20.57 -4.43
N GLN A 184 -9.98 20.75 -3.98
CA GLN A 184 -10.34 21.32 -2.67
C GLN A 184 -10.12 20.33 -1.52
N TYR A 185 -10.04 19.03 -1.80
CA TYR A 185 -9.90 17.99 -0.79
C TYR A 185 -8.42 17.73 -0.42
N PRO A 186 -8.16 16.98 0.68
CA PRO A 186 -6.81 16.69 1.14
C PRO A 186 -5.95 15.95 0.11
N ALA A 187 -4.64 16.25 0.12
CA ALA A 187 -3.57 15.50 -0.51
C ALA A 187 -2.40 15.46 0.48
N ASN A 188 -2.58 14.78 1.60
CA ASN A 188 -1.64 14.84 2.71
C ASN A 188 -1.46 13.49 3.40
N ILE A 189 -0.46 13.43 4.26
CA ILE A 189 -0.29 12.35 5.23
C ILE A 189 -0.74 12.87 6.58
N ILE A 190 -1.52 12.09 7.29
CA ILE A 190 -1.88 12.34 8.68
C ILE A 190 -1.09 11.37 9.55
N VAL A 191 -0.41 11.90 10.56
CA VAL A 191 0.25 11.11 11.60
C VAL A 191 -0.65 11.02 12.83
N PHE A 192 -0.79 9.80 13.34
CA PHE A 192 -1.56 9.48 14.55
C PHE A 192 -0.67 8.83 15.60
N ASP A 193 -1.01 9.00 16.86
CA ASP A 193 -0.51 8.16 17.93
C ASP A 193 -1.28 6.83 17.97
N VAL A 194 -0.55 5.71 18.13
CA VAL A 194 -1.14 4.39 18.32
C VAL A 194 -1.37 4.18 19.83
N ALA A 195 -2.61 4.18 20.23
CA ALA A 195 -2.97 4.02 21.64
C ALA A 195 -4.27 3.22 21.79
N ASN A 196 -4.28 2.25 22.71
CA ASN A 196 -5.45 1.41 23.03
C ASN A 196 -6.08 0.75 21.77
N ASN A 197 -5.23 0.22 20.90
CA ASN A 197 -5.63 -0.42 19.63
C ASN A 197 -6.40 0.50 18.67
N ALA A 198 -6.14 1.80 18.70
CA ALA A 198 -6.76 2.81 17.85
C ALA A 198 -5.76 3.92 17.49
N LEU A 199 -6.10 4.70 16.47
CA LEU A 199 -5.37 5.89 16.04
C LEU A 199 -5.96 7.12 16.73
N ARG A 200 -5.12 7.93 17.35
CA ARG A 200 -5.53 9.10 18.13
C ARG A 200 -4.73 10.35 17.73
N GLY A 201 -5.31 11.51 17.95
CA GLY A 201 -4.59 12.79 17.85
C GLY A 201 -4.08 13.14 16.46
N GLY A 202 -4.81 12.77 15.40
CA GLY A 202 -4.38 12.96 14.01
C GLY A 202 -3.97 14.41 13.70
N LYS A 203 -2.77 14.56 13.09
CA LYS A 203 -2.21 15.84 12.64
C LYS A 203 -1.66 15.69 11.23
N VAL A 204 -1.75 16.75 10.42
CA VAL A 204 -1.08 16.77 9.12
C VAL A 204 0.43 16.64 9.34
N PHE A 205 1.01 15.62 8.73
CA PHE A 205 2.43 15.33 8.76
C PHE A 205 3.15 16.03 7.59
N ALA A 206 2.61 15.90 6.37
CA ALA A 206 3.13 16.54 5.18
C ALA A 206 2.02 16.75 4.14
N ASP A 207 2.11 17.83 3.36
CA ASP A 207 1.23 18.13 2.23
C ASP A 207 1.92 17.82 0.91
N PHE A 208 1.19 17.31 -0.06
CA PHE A 208 1.72 16.81 -1.32
C PHE A 208 1.20 17.55 -2.56
N LYS A 209 0.49 18.66 -2.37
CA LYS A 209 0.09 19.48 -3.53
C LYS A 209 1.30 20.18 -4.17
N PRO A 210 1.37 20.28 -5.53
CA PRO A 210 0.44 19.70 -6.50
C PRO A 210 0.61 18.17 -6.59
N GLY A 211 -0.45 17.47 -6.99
CA GLY A 211 -0.52 16.01 -6.98
C GLY A 211 -0.87 15.45 -5.62
N PHE A 212 -0.54 14.19 -5.39
CA PHE A 212 -0.74 13.49 -4.11
C PHE A 212 0.25 12.34 -3.94
N THR A 213 0.43 11.89 -2.71
CA THR A 213 1.13 10.65 -2.40
C THR A 213 0.13 9.51 -2.31
N ASP A 214 0.60 8.28 -2.49
CA ASP A 214 -0.23 7.08 -2.50
C ASP A 214 0.30 6.06 -1.48
N GLY A 215 1.10 5.09 -1.88
CA GLY A 215 1.72 4.15 -0.95
C GLY A 215 2.92 4.76 -0.19
N ILE A 216 3.08 4.37 1.05
CA ILE A 216 4.14 4.88 1.95
C ILE A 216 4.77 3.76 2.78
N ARG A 217 6.07 3.92 3.13
CA ARG A 217 6.77 3.00 4.06
C ARG A 217 7.76 3.77 4.94
N CYS A 218 8.02 3.27 6.15
CA CYS A 218 9.06 3.81 7.01
C CYS A 218 10.39 3.05 6.86
N ASP A 219 11.50 3.76 7.02
CA ASP A 219 12.81 3.16 7.28
C ASP A 219 13.08 3.03 8.80
N THR A 220 14.22 2.41 9.17
CA THR A 220 14.61 2.19 10.57
C THR A 220 14.93 3.48 11.32
N ASP A 221 15.22 4.56 10.63
CA ASP A 221 15.46 5.88 11.22
C ASP A 221 14.15 6.66 11.43
N GLY A 222 13.02 6.07 11.00
CA GLY A 222 11.68 6.66 11.08
C GLY A 222 11.35 7.64 9.97
N ASN A 223 12.18 7.73 8.92
CA ASN A 223 11.83 8.54 7.76
C ASN A 223 10.70 7.88 6.97
N VAL A 224 9.79 8.68 6.44
CA VAL A 224 8.65 8.22 5.65
C VAL A 224 8.96 8.39 4.18
N TRP A 225 8.99 7.27 3.46
CA TRP A 225 9.20 7.19 2.02
C TRP A 225 7.85 7.14 1.34
N CYS A 226 7.59 8.05 0.39
CA CYS A 226 6.28 8.35 -0.14
C CYS A 226 6.29 8.27 -1.66
N GLY A 227 5.54 7.33 -2.25
CA GLY A 227 5.25 7.33 -3.68
C GLY A 227 4.47 8.59 -4.04
N TRP A 228 4.87 9.31 -5.10
CA TRP A 228 4.29 10.61 -5.43
C TRP A 228 4.13 10.80 -6.94
N GLY A 229 3.12 11.60 -7.33
CA GLY A 229 2.86 11.96 -8.71
C GLY A 229 1.57 12.75 -8.88
N TRP A 230 1.04 12.72 -10.11
CA TRP A 230 -0.23 13.34 -10.54
C TRP A 230 -0.27 14.88 -10.49
N GLY A 231 0.85 15.53 -10.21
CA GLY A 231 1.01 16.99 -10.26
C GLY A 231 1.75 17.48 -11.48
N GLY A 232 1.99 16.60 -12.47
CA GLY A 232 2.83 16.82 -13.65
C GLY A 232 4.13 15.99 -13.57
N VAL A 233 4.90 15.94 -14.67
CA VAL A 233 6.10 15.10 -14.78
C VAL A 233 7.15 15.38 -13.69
N ASP A 234 7.24 16.63 -13.25
CA ASP A 234 8.19 17.05 -12.21
C ASP A 234 7.82 16.54 -10.81
N THR A 235 6.60 15.99 -10.63
CA THR A 235 6.17 15.40 -9.37
C THR A 235 6.34 13.88 -9.34
N ASN A 236 6.75 13.24 -10.43
CA ASN A 236 6.88 11.78 -10.49
C ASN A 236 8.08 11.29 -9.70
N GLY A 237 7.88 10.48 -8.69
CA GLY A 237 8.97 9.92 -7.93
C GLY A 237 8.65 9.49 -6.50
N VAL A 238 9.67 9.56 -5.65
CA VAL A 238 9.57 9.25 -4.22
C VAL A 238 10.08 10.43 -3.41
N ARG A 239 9.25 10.96 -2.52
CA ARG A 239 9.67 11.90 -1.48
C ARG A 239 10.04 11.15 -0.21
N VAL A 240 11.08 11.63 0.46
CA VAL A 240 11.51 11.11 1.77
C VAL A 240 11.38 12.22 2.79
N HIS A 241 10.61 11.98 3.82
CA HIS A 241 10.39 12.95 4.90
C HIS A 241 10.97 12.43 6.22
N ALA A 242 11.65 13.33 6.96
CA ALA A 242 12.08 13.06 8.34
C ALA A 242 10.87 12.81 9.25
N PRO A 243 11.05 12.22 10.45
CA PRO A 243 9.99 12.07 11.46
C PRO A 243 9.35 13.39 11.91
N SER A 244 10.01 14.53 11.65
CA SER A 244 9.47 15.89 11.88
C SER A 244 8.49 16.35 10.80
N GLY A 245 8.47 15.69 9.64
CA GLY A 245 7.72 16.09 8.44
C GLY A 245 8.59 16.86 7.40
N ASP A 246 9.83 17.22 7.74
CA ASP A 246 10.73 17.93 6.83
C ASP A 246 11.11 17.06 5.63
N LEU A 247 11.09 17.64 4.43
CA LEU A 247 11.54 16.95 3.22
C LEU A 247 13.07 16.79 3.23
N LEU A 248 13.54 15.54 3.18
CA LEU A 248 14.95 15.18 3.14
C LEU A 248 15.48 14.97 1.72
N ALA A 249 14.68 14.31 0.87
CA ALA A 249 15.10 13.94 -0.47
C ALA A 249 13.89 13.77 -1.41
N PHE A 250 14.19 13.91 -2.70
CA PHE A 250 13.29 13.57 -3.78
C PHE A 250 14.02 12.74 -4.84
N LEU A 251 13.49 11.57 -5.14
CA LEU A 251 13.97 10.63 -6.15
C LEU A 251 13.07 10.73 -7.37
N HIS A 252 13.51 11.38 -8.43
CA HIS A 252 12.76 11.45 -9.67
C HIS A 252 12.68 10.10 -10.38
N THR A 253 11.50 9.79 -10.94
CA THR A 253 11.24 8.62 -11.75
C THR A 253 10.54 9.00 -13.07
N PRO A 254 10.65 8.17 -14.11
CA PRO A 254 9.97 8.45 -15.39
C PRO A 254 8.45 8.42 -15.33
N GLU A 255 7.87 7.77 -14.32
CA GLU A 255 6.45 7.57 -14.11
C GLU A 255 6.07 7.98 -12.69
N VAL A 256 4.79 8.20 -12.43
CA VAL A 256 4.28 8.30 -11.05
C VAL A 256 4.64 7.04 -10.28
N ILE A 257 4.93 7.16 -9.00
CA ILE A 257 5.11 6.01 -8.12
C ILE A 257 3.88 5.88 -7.25
N ALA A 258 3.10 4.83 -7.53
CA ALA A 258 1.90 4.52 -6.79
C ALA A 258 2.25 3.97 -5.39
N ASN A 259 3.18 3.02 -5.31
CA ASN A 259 3.54 2.40 -4.03
C ASN A 259 5.01 1.96 -4.03
N LEU A 260 5.50 1.55 -2.87
CA LEU A 260 6.88 1.12 -2.70
C LEU A 260 7.02 0.13 -1.54
N CYS A 261 8.09 -0.68 -1.56
CA CYS A 261 8.49 -1.49 -0.42
C CYS A 261 10.01 -1.63 -0.34
N PHE A 262 10.50 -1.91 0.84
CA PHE A 262 11.90 -2.30 1.03
C PHE A 262 12.06 -3.81 0.93
N GLY A 263 13.10 -4.27 0.27
CA GLY A 263 13.38 -5.68 0.12
C GLY A 263 14.87 -5.99 -0.07
N GLY A 264 15.14 -7.21 -0.53
CA GLY A 264 16.48 -7.80 -0.57
C GLY A 264 16.95 -8.25 0.82
N THR A 265 18.06 -8.97 0.86
CA THR A 265 18.59 -9.58 2.10
C THR A 265 18.88 -8.55 3.22
N LYS A 266 19.31 -7.34 2.85
CA LYS A 266 19.62 -6.26 3.79
C LYS A 266 18.46 -5.29 3.99
N ARG A 267 17.32 -5.50 3.34
CA ARG A 267 16.16 -4.58 3.33
C ARG A 267 16.52 -3.13 2.95
N ASN A 268 17.52 -2.96 2.10
CA ASN A 268 18.00 -1.67 1.60
C ASN A 268 17.84 -1.52 0.08
N ARG A 269 17.08 -2.41 -0.54
CA ARG A 269 16.66 -2.30 -1.92
C ARG A 269 15.22 -1.79 -1.95
N LEU A 270 15.05 -0.55 -2.38
CA LEU A 270 13.75 0.07 -2.55
C LEU A 270 13.15 -0.41 -3.87
N PHE A 271 12.00 -1.06 -3.83
CA PHE A 271 11.19 -1.40 -4.99
C PHE A 271 10.03 -0.41 -5.09
N MET A 272 9.72 0.00 -6.30
CA MET A 272 8.71 1.03 -6.59
C MET A 272 7.83 0.58 -7.73
N THR A 273 6.52 0.60 -7.54
CA THR A 273 5.53 0.39 -8.59
C THR A 273 5.24 1.71 -9.29
N GLY A 274 5.70 1.81 -10.54
CA GLY A 274 5.26 2.84 -11.48
C GLY A 274 3.95 2.42 -12.15
N SER A 275 3.39 3.27 -13.02
CA SER A 275 2.13 2.93 -13.71
C SER A 275 2.21 1.61 -14.46
N THR A 276 3.29 1.42 -15.21
CA THR A 276 3.48 0.26 -16.10
C THR A 276 4.79 -0.48 -15.88
N SER A 277 5.58 -0.06 -14.89
CA SER A 277 6.93 -0.57 -14.65
C SER A 277 7.20 -0.82 -13.18
N ILE A 278 8.16 -1.69 -12.92
CA ILE A 278 8.77 -1.85 -11.60
C ILE A 278 10.19 -1.30 -11.63
N TYR A 279 10.47 -0.41 -10.69
CA TYR A 279 11.80 0.15 -10.48
C TYR A 279 12.43 -0.36 -9.20
N ALA A 280 13.75 -0.42 -9.17
CA ALA A 280 14.53 -0.74 -7.98
C ALA A 280 15.72 0.21 -7.82
N LEU A 281 16.08 0.49 -6.58
CA LEU A 281 17.22 1.31 -6.21
C LEU A 281 17.81 0.81 -4.89
N TYR A 282 19.12 0.59 -4.83
CA TYR A 282 19.80 0.40 -3.55
C TYR A 282 19.97 1.77 -2.86
N VAL A 283 19.60 1.82 -1.60
CA VAL A 283 19.67 3.03 -0.76
C VAL A 283 20.46 2.74 0.50
N ASN A 284 20.92 3.79 1.19
CA ASN A 284 21.61 3.64 2.48
C ASN A 284 20.65 3.41 3.65
N ALA A 285 19.35 3.62 3.42
CA ALA A 285 18.30 3.35 4.41
C ALA A 285 17.92 1.87 4.44
N VAL A 286 17.43 1.41 5.57
CA VAL A 286 16.93 0.04 5.79
C VAL A 286 15.45 0.13 6.13
N GLY A 287 14.61 -0.67 5.48
CA GLY A 287 13.17 -0.69 5.76
C GLY A 287 12.86 -1.12 7.21
N ALA A 288 11.91 -0.42 7.84
CA ALA A 288 11.58 -0.64 9.26
C ALA A 288 10.82 -1.94 9.51
N ALA A 289 9.85 -2.26 8.65
CA ALA A 289 8.99 -3.43 8.80
C ALA A 289 9.41 -4.58 7.89
N LEU A 290 8.87 -5.76 8.15
CA LEU A 290 9.07 -6.96 7.33
C LEU A 290 8.19 -6.96 6.06
N SER A 291 7.40 -5.91 5.87
CA SER A 291 6.50 -5.74 4.71
C SER A 291 7.12 -4.91 3.62
#